data_0482bf330039806a779bbcced7564f2e
#
_entry.id   0482bf330039806a779bbcced7564f2e
#
_cell.length_a   1.000
_cell.length_b   1.000
_cell.length_c   1.000
_cell.angle_alpha   90.00
_cell.angle_beta   90.00
_cell.angle_gamma   90.00
#
_symmetry.space_group_name_H-M   'P 1'
#
loop_
_entity.id
_entity.type
_entity.pdbx_description
1 polymer ?
#
loop_
_entity_poly.entity_id
_entity_poly.type
_entity_poly.pdbx_seq_one_letter_code
_entity_poly.pdbx_strand_id
1 'polypeptide(L)'
;VVWVTPEPVLIEEYQRWQKLSADGVTDLGEACEELSKKLSRNAFLHSPSLSYAPGIFLITDGYPTDNYKKGFEMLRKNRWFKYGLKVALAIGSNVDLDVLHEFTDDEELVLQAFGAEMLKKLVREIAVTSSKIGSTSMTLTETNSERSLADVAGAKKEQMIEAVQEIRQDILGVEDLDDYD
;
A
#
# COMPACT_ATOMS: atom_id res chain seq x y z
N VAL A 1 2.38 -12.68 -12.56
CA VAL A 1 1.52 -11.99 -11.58
C VAL A 1 0.13 -12.62 -11.57
N VAL A 2 -0.41 -12.91 -10.39
CA VAL A 2 -1.75 -13.50 -10.20
C VAL A 2 -2.60 -12.52 -9.38
N TRP A 3 -3.81 -12.25 -9.83
CA TRP A 3 -4.79 -11.45 -9.11
C TRP A 3 -5.74 -12.35 -8.32
N VAL A 4 -5.85 -12.14 -7.03
CA VAL A 4 -6.80 -12.87 -6.16
C VAL A 4 -8.23 -12.50 -6.51
N THR A 5 -8.48 -11.20 -6.73
CA THR A 5 -9.74 -10.68 -7.24
C THR A 5 -9.45 -9.90 -8.52
N PRO A 6 -9.88 -10.39 -9.71
CA PRO A 6 -9.61 -9.71 -10.98
C PRO A 6 -10.30 -8.35 -11.09
N GLU A 7 -11.39 -8.16 -10.32
CA GLU A 7 -12.17 -6.93 -10.19
C GLU A 7 -12.33 -6.56 -8.72
N PRO A 8 -12.56 -5.26 -8.40
CA PRO A 8 -12.88 -4.84 -7.04
C PRO A 8 -14.15 -5.51 -6.55
N VAL A 9 -14.13 -6.01 -5.33
CA VAL A 9 -15.28 -6.63 -4.68
C VAL A 9 -15.58 -5.91 -3.37
N LEU A 10 -16.87 -5.82 -3.00
CA LEU A 10 -17.24 -5.33 -1.68
C LEU A 10 -16.75 -6.30 -0.61
N ILE A 11 -16.35 -5.78 0.54
CA ILE A 11 -15.80 -6.62 1.61
C ILE A 11 -16.82 -7.64 2.12
N GLU A 12 -18.11 -7.30 2.09
CA GLU A 12 -19.22 -8.18 2.47
C GLU A 12 -19.42 -9.32 1.48
N GLU A 13 -18.99 -9.15 0.23
CA GLU A 13 -19.08 -10.14 -0.84
C GLU A 13 -17.86 -11.05 -0.87
N TYR A 14 -16.76 -10.66 -0.22
CA TYR A 14 -15.53 -11.43 -0.16
C TYR A 14 -15.63 -12.58 0.85
N GLN A 15 -16.25 -13.69 0.43
CA GLN A 15 -16.59 -14.80 1.33
C GLN A 15 -15.51 -15.87 1.47
N ARG A 16 -14.48 -15.88 0.62
CA ARG A 16 -13.45 -16.93 0.62
C ARG A 16 -12.06 -16.37 0.38
N TRP A 17 -11.21 -16.56 1.38
CA TRP A 17 -9.77 -16.39 1.18
C TRP A 17 -9.24 -17.48 0.23
N GLN A 18 -8.72 -17.07 -0.91
CA GLN A 18 -8.00 -17.97 -1.80
C GLN A 18 -6.57 -18.11 -1.27
N LYS A 19 -6.19 -19.32 -0.85
CA LYS A 19 -4.82 -19.60 -0.41
C LYS A 19 -3.86 -19.38 -1.58
N LEU A 20 -2.94 -18.45 -1.42
CA LEU A 20 -1.85 -18.24 -2.36
C LEU A 20 -0.75 -19.25 -2.09
N SER A 21 -0.13 -19.75 -3.15
CA SER A 21 1.10 -20.53 -3.07
C SER A 21 2.28 -19.58 -3.20
N ALA A 22 3.17 -19.58 -2.21
CA ALA A 22 4.43 -18.86 -2.31
C ALA A 22 5.37 -19.69 -3.20
N ASP A 23 5.58 -19.25 -4.43
CA ASP A 23 6.34 -19.96 -5.44
C ASP A 23 6.95 -18.99 -6.45
N GLY A 24 8.14 -19.34 -6.98
CA GLY A 24 8.81 -18.56 -8.02
C GLY A 24 9.76 -17.49 -7.49
N VAL A 25 9.78 -16.36 -8.20
CA VAL A 25 10.68 -15.23 -7.99
C VAL A 25 9.90 -13.94 -7.66
N THR A 26 10.60 -12.91 -7.21
CA THR A 26 10.00 -11.62 -6.84
C THR A 26 9.99 -10.67 -8.04
N ASP A 27 9.01 -10.82 -8.94
CA ASP A 27 8.82 -9.99 -10.12
C ASP A 27 8.06 -8.70 -9.77
N LEU A 28 8.71 -7.82 -9.01
CA LEU A 28 8.11 -6.57 -8.54
C LEU A 28 7.79 -5.61 -9.68
N GLY A 29 8.65 -5.54 -10.69
CA GLY A 29 8.44 -4.68 -11.86
C GLY A 29 7.21 -5.09 -12.65
N GLU A 30 7.02 -6.39 -12.92
CA GLU A 30 5.82 -6.91 -13.58
C GLU A 30 4.57 -6.63 -12.73
N ALA A 31 4.64 -6.82 -11.40
CA ALA A 31 3.53 -6.53 -10.51
C ALA A 31 3.13 -5.04 -10.56
N CYS A 32 4.10 -4.13 -10.61
CA CYS A 32 3.87 -2.69 -10.72
C CYS A 32 3.29 -2.30 -12.09
N GLU A 33 3.75 -2.93 -13.18
CA GLU A 33 3.17 -2.71 -14.52
C GLU A 33 1.70 -3.14 -14.54
N GLU A 34 1.37 -4.30 -13.98
CA GLU A 34 -0.01 -4.79 -13.87
C GLU A 34 -0.87 -3.91 -12.97
N LEU A 35 -0.34 -3.48 -11.82
CA LEU A 35 -1.03 -2.53 -10.93
C LEU A 35 -1.34 -1.23 -11.66
N SER A 36 -0.40 -0.68 -12.44
CA SER A 36 -0.61 0.54 -13.21
C SER A 36 -1.75 0.41 -14.22
N LYS A 37 -1.92 -0.75 -14.85
CA LYS A 37 -3.05 -1.03 -15.76
C LYS A 37 -4.38 -1.11 -15.00
N LYS A 38 -4.38 -1.72 -13.81
CA LYS A 38 -5.58 -1.85 -12.96
C LYS A 38 -6.01 -0.52 -12.34
N LEU A 39 -5.07 0.38 -12.04
CA LEU A 39 -5.37 1.72 -11.54
C LEU A 39 -5.87 2.65 -12.67
N SER A 40 -7.00 2.30 -13.24
CA SER A 40 -7.63 3.04 -14.34
C SER A 40 -9.15 2.97 -14.24
N ARG A 41 -9.84 3.91 -14.91
CA ARG A 41 -11.31 3.93 -14.99
C ARG A 41 -11.90 2.76 -15.76
N ASN A 42 -11.11 2.17 -16.65
CA ASN A 42 -11.53 1.01 -17.43
C ASN A 42 -11.32 -0.32 -16.67
N ALA A 43 -10.77 -0.25 -15.46
CA ALA A 43 -10.49 -1.40 -14.61
C ALA A 43 -11.03 -1.17 -13.19
N PHE A 44 -10.19 -1.00 -12.17
CA PHE A 44 -10.63 -0.94 -10.77
C PHE A 44 -11.40 0.34 -10.39
N LEU A 45 -11.25 1.43 -11.14
CA LEU A 45 -11.75 2.74 -10.75
C LEU A 45 -12.90 3.19 -11.66
N HIS A 46 -13.93 2.35 -11.79
CA HIS A 46 -15.04 2.53 -12.73
C HIS A 46 -15.90 3.76 -12.48
N SER A 47 -16.02 4.24 -11.24
CA SER A 47 -16.90 5.37 -10.95
C SER A 47 -16.24 6.71 -11.29
N PRO A 48 -16.76 7.48 -12.24
CA PRO A 48 -16.18 8.76 -12.63
C PRO A 48 -16.35 9.86 -11.58
N SER A 49 -17.36 9.73 -10.70
CA SER A 49 -17.73 10.80 -9.75
C SER A 49 -17.41 10.49 -8.28
N LEU A 50 -17.12 9.23 -7.94
CA LEU A 50 -17.02 8.77 -6.55
C LEU A 50 -15.80 7.87 -6.26
N SER A 51 -14.79 7.84 -7.13
CA SER A 51 -13.60 7.05 -6.86
C SER A 51 -12.70 7.76 -5.85
N TYR A 52 -12.51 7.14 -4.70
CA TYR A 52 -11.53 7.58 -3.70
C TYR A 52 -10.10 7.31 -4.17
N ALA A 53 -9.14 8.06 -3.63
CA ALA A 53 -7.74 7.73 -3.83
C ALA A 53 -7.44 6.34 -3.23
N PRO A 54 -6.78 5.44 -3.98
CA PRO A 54 -6.53 4.09 -3.50
C PRO A 54 -5.54 4.06 -2.34
N GLY A 55 -5.74 3.13 -1.40
CA GLY A 55 -4.70 2.68 -0.49
C GLY A 55 -3.95 1.52 -1.12
N ILE A 56 -2.63 1.63 -1.25
CA ILE A 56 -1.78 0.66 -1.92
C ILE A 56 -0.74 0.15 -0.93
N PHE A 57 -0.74 -1.17 -0.70
CA PHE A 57 0.18 -1.82 0.22
C PHE A 57 1.12 -2.74 -0.54
N LEU A 58 2.43 -2.52 -0.37
CA LEU A 58 3.47 -3.44 -0.83
C LEU A 58 3.94 -4.26 0.37
N ILE A 59 3.82 -5.58 0.29
CA ILE A 59 4.28 -6.51 1.32
C ILE A 59 5.28 -7.45 0.66
N THR A 60 6.50 -7.51 1.21
CA THR A 60 7.57 -8.37 0.65
C THR A 60 8.51 -8.88 1.73
N ASP A 61 9.12 -10.03 1.50
CA ASP A 61 10.12 -10.69 2.33
C ASP A 61 11.48 -10.82 1.63
N GLY A 62 11.66 -10.19 0.47
CA GLY A 62 12.88 -10.36 -0.32
C GLY A 62 13.24 -9.18 -1.21
N TYR A 63 14.19 -9.46 -2.08
CA TYR A 63 14.70 -8.54 -3.09
C TYR A 63 13.99 -8.72 -4.41
N PRO A 64 13.72 -7.64 -5.18
CA PRO A 64 13.26 -7.77 -6.55
C PRO A 64 14.26 -8.55 -7.41
N THR A 65 13.75 -9.45 -8.24
CA THR A 65 14.58 -10.26 -9.14
C THR A 65 14.50 -9.80 -10.60
N ASP A 66 13.60 -8.84 -10.88
CA ASP A 66 13.38 -8.24 -12.19
C ASP A 66 13.79 -6.75 -12.24
N ASN A 67 13.57 -6.10 -13.38
CA ASN A 67 13.78 -4.67 -13.55
C ASN A 67 12.60 -3.87 -12.98
N TYR A 68 12.49 -3.81 -11.65
CA TYR A 68 11.42 -3.08 -10.95
C TYR A 68 11.37 -1.57 -11.27
N LYS A 69 12.50 -0.95 -11.64
CA LYS A 69 12.57 0.50 -11.94
C LYS A 69 11.63 0.90 -13.06
N LYS A 70 11.52 0.08 -14.09
CA LYS A 70 10.59 0.31 -15.20
C LYS A 70 9.12 0.30 -14.72
N GLY A 71 8.76 -0.67 -13.86
CA GLY A 71 7.43 -0.74 -13.25
C GLY A 71 7.13 0.49 -12.39
N PHE A 72 8.10 0.94 -11.58
CA PHE A 72 7.97 2.15 -10.77
C PHE A 72 7.80 3.42 -11.62
N GLU A 73 8.53 3.55 -12.70
CA GLU A 73 8.35 4.67 -13.64
C GLU A 73 6.94 4.71 -14.23
N MET A 74 6.36 3.55 -14.55
CA MET A 74 4.99 3.47 -15.03
C MET A 74 3.99 3.87 -13.94
N LEU A 75 4.17 3.37 -12.71
CA LEU A 75 3.33 3.72 -11.58
C LEU A 75 3.37 5.22 -11.26
N ARG A 76 4.55 5.83 -11.24
CA ARG A 76 4.71 7.26 -10.96
C ARG A 76 4.00 8.16 -11.98
N LYS A 77 3.85 7.71 -13.23
CA LYS A 77 3.07 8.39 -14.27
C LYS A 77 1.55 8.22 -14.08
N ASN A 78 1.14 7.21 -13.30
CA ASN A 78 -0.26 6.94 -13.06
C ASN A 78 -0.80 7.91 -11.99
N ARG A 79 -1.83 8.68 -12.34
CA ARG A 79 -2.42 9.70 -11.46
C ARG A 79 -3.00 9.11 -10.18
N TRP A 80 -3.60 7.93 -10.25
CA TRP A 80 -4.18 7.25 -9.09
C TRP A 80 -3.11 6.77 -8.10
N PHE A 81 -1.98 6.30 -8.62
CA PHE A 81 -0.84 5.95 -7.80
C PHE A 81 -0.19 7.20 -7.18
N LYS A 82 -0.01 8.26 -7.97
CA LYS A 82 0.60 9.53 -7.54
C LYS A 82 -0.12 10.12 -6.32
N TYR A 83 -1.44 10.09 -6.30
CA TYR A 83 -2.27 10.67 -5.23
C TYR A 83 -2.84 9.61 -4.27
N GLY A 84 -2.52 8.34 -4.45
CA GLY A 84 -2.89 7.26 -3.55
C GLY A 84 -2.06 7.25 -2.26
N LEU A 85 -2.62 6.67 -1.20
CA LEU A 85 -1.85 6.36 0.00
C LEU A 85 -1.00 5.12 -0.27
N LYS A 86 0.29 5.19 0.08
CA LYS A 86 1.24 4.09 -0.12
C LYS A 86 1.87 3.73 1.21
N VAL A 87 1.89 2.44 1.53
CA VAL A 87 2.60 1.91 2.69
C VAL A 87 3.31 0.64 2.26
N ALA A 88 4.52 0.43 2.75
CA ALA A 88 5.26 -0.80 2.50
C ALA A 88 5.54 -1.55 3.80
N LEU A 89 5.45 -2.89 3.74
CA LEU A 89 5.72 -3.81 4.84
C LEU A 89 6.85 -4.75 4.44
N ALA A 90 7.97 -4.62 5.12
CA ALA A 90 9.09 -5.54 5.05
C ALA A 90 8.88 -6.70 6.02
N ILE A 91 9.03 -7.95 5.57
CA ILE A 91 8.94 -9.13 6.42
C ILE A 91 10.35 -9.69 6.69
N GLY A 92 10.75 -9.72 7.96
CA GLY A 92 12.09 -10.17 8.34
C GLY A 92 13.17 -9.12 8.04
N SER A 93 14.43 -9.56 8.03
CA SER A 93 15.61 -8.69 7.89
C SER A 93 16.27 -8.75 6.51
N ASN A 94 15.80 -9.62 5.63
CA ASN A 94 16.41 -9.85 4.32
C ASN A 94 15.60 -9.20 3.20
N VAL A 95 15.30 -7.90 3.35
CA VAL A 95 14.49 -7.10 2.42
C VAL A 95 15.28 -5.88 1.96
N ASP A 96 15.10 -5.50 0.70
CA ASP A 96 15.67 -4.27 0.16
C ASP A 96 14.81 -3.06 0.57
N LEU A 97 15.20 -2.40 1.66
CA LEU A 97 14.48 -1.24 2.20
C LEU A 97 14.53 -0.04 1.25
N ASP A 98 15.59 0.12 0.48
CA ASP A 98 15.72 1.23 -0.50
C ASP A 98 14.64 1.13 -1.57
N VAL A 99 14.33 -0.09 -2.01
CA VAL A 99 13.21 -0.35 -2.95
C VAL A 99 11.87 0.04 -2.33
N LEU A 100 11.67 -0.25 -1.04
CA LEU A 100 10.42 0.10 -0.35
C LEU A 100 10.29 1.61 -0.12
N HIS A 101 11.37 2.29 0.23
CA HIS A 101 11.42 3.75 0.31
C HIS A 101 11.12 4.38 -1.06
N GLU A 102 11.69 3.81 -2.13
CA GLU A 102 11.42 4.26 -3.49
C GLU A 102 9.95 4.05 -3.91
N PHE A 103 9.27 3.01 -3.41
CA PHE A 103 7.87 2.74 -3.67
C PHE A 103 6.94 3.72 -2.95
N THR A 104 7.20 4.00 -1.68
CA THR A 104 6.35 4.86 -0.85
C THR A 104 6.60 6.35 -1.09
N ASP A 105 7.75 6.73 -1.63
CA ASP A 105 8.32 8.09 -1.65
C ASP A 105 8.48 8.68 -0.23
N ASP A 106 8.60 7.81 0.80
CA ASP A 106 8.78 8.22 2.19
C ASP A 106 9.21 7.04 3.07
N GLU A 107 10.32 7.19 3.79
CA GLU A 107 10.82 6.14 4.67
C GLU A 107 9.94 5.89 5.90
N GLU A 108 9.17 6.90 6.35
CA GLU A 108 8.27 6.77 7.50
C GLU A 108 7.06 5.87 7.19
N LEU A 109 6.74 5.67 5.90
CA LEU A 109 5.69 4.78 5.43
C LEU A 109 6.17 3.35 5.15
N VAL A 110 7.40 3.02 5.55
CA VAL A 110 7.94 1.66 5.49
C VAL A 110 8.01 1.08 6.91
N LEU A 111 7.32 -0.03 7.12
CA LEU A 111 7.28 -0.76 8.38
C LEU A 111 7.94 -2.12 8.21
N GLN A 112 8.50 -2.65 9.29
CA GLN A 112 9.15 -3.96 9.30
C GLN A 112 8.46 -4.87 10.32
N ALA A 113 8.17 -6.10 9.94
CA ALA A 113 7.56 -7.12 10.77
C ALA A 113 8.52 -8.30 10.96
N PHE A 114 8.74 -8.70 12.20
CA PHE A 114 9.60 -9.83 12.56
C PHE A 114 8.78 -11.03 13.06
N GLY A 115 7.73 -11.38 12.33
CA GLY A 115 6.91 -12.54 12.64
C GLY A 115 5.46 -12.39 12.20
N ALA A 116 4.76 -13.52 12.20
CA ALA A 116 3.39 -13.59 11.66
C ALA A 116 2.39 -12.77 12.50
N GLU A 117 2.52 -12.74 13.81
CA GLU A 117 1.59 -12.01 14.69
C GLU A 117 1.77 -10.50 14.55
N MET A 118 3.02 -10.01 14.50
CA MET A 118 3.32 -8.62 14.22
C MET A 118 2.80 -8.20 12.86
N LEU A 119 3.05 -9.01 11.82
CA LEU A 119 2.54 -8.76 10.47
C LEU A 119 1.02 -8.64 10.46
N LYS A 120 0.28 -9.54 11.14
CA LYS A 120 -1.18 -9.48 11.23
C LYS A 120 -1.66 -8.18 11.87
N LYS A 121 -1.04 -7.76 12.99
CA LYS A 121 -1.36 -6.49 13.65
C LYS A 121 -1.13 -5.32 12.68
N LEU A 122 0.05 -5.23 12.08
CA LEU A 122 0.42 -4.16 11.16
C LEU A 122 -0.56 -4.08 9.98
N VAL A 123 -0.80 -5.18 9.29
CA VAL A 123 -1.73 -5.22 8.15
C VAL A 123 -3.13 -4.75 8.55
N ARG A 124 -3.62 -5.21 9.70
CA ARG A 124 -4.95 -4.82 10.19
C ARG A 124 -5.04 -3.32 10.49
N GLU A 125 -4.11 -2.82 11.31
CA GLU A 125 -4.14 -1.40 11.72
C GLU A 125 -3.95 -0.47 10.53
N ILE A 126 -3.02 -0.78 9.63
CA ILE A 126 -2.78 0.01 8.42
C ILE A 126 -4.01 -0.02 7.49
N ALA A 127 -4.63 -1.18 7.30
CA ALA A 127 -5.80 -1.31 6.43
C ALA A 127 -6.99 -0.50 6.97
N VAL A 128 -7.25 -0.56 8.28
CA VAL A 128 -8.32 0.20 8.93
C VAL A 128 -8.03 1.70 8.86
N THR A 129 -6.81 2.11 9.19
CA THR A 129 -6.41 3.52 9.23
C THR A 129 -6.43 4.15 7.84
N SER A 130 -5.85 3.48 6.84
CA SER A 130 -5.88 3.98 5.47
C SER A 130 -7.28 4.03 4.87
N SER A 131 -8.18 3.11 5.27
CA SER A 131 -9.59 3.17 4.89
C SER A 131 -10.28 4.39 5.51
N LYS A 132 -10.02 4.70 6.79
CA LYS A 132 -10.54 5.91 7.46
C LYS A 132 -10.03 7.18 6.78
N ILE A 133 -8.72 7.30 6.57
CA ILE A 133 -8.10 8.45 5.92
C ILE A 133 -8.59 8.57 4.47
N GLY A 134 -8.66 7.46 3.74
CA GLY A 134 -9.11 7.42 2.35
C GLY A 134 -10.55 7.86 2.17
N SER A 135 -11.44 7.46 3.09
CA SER A 135 -12.89 7.78 3.04
C SER A 135 -13.23 9.24 3.36
N THR A 136 -12.34 9.98 4.02
CA THR A 136 -12.54 11.42 4.26
C THR A 136 -12.28 12.22 2.99
N SER A 137 -13.30 12.30 2.15
CA SER A 137 -13.53 13.25 1.04
C SER A 137 -12.35 13.63 0.12
N MET A 138 -11.93 12.74 -0.75
CA MET A 138 -11.33 13.17 -2.01
C MET A 138 -11.92 12.37 -3.16
N THR A 139 -12.91 12.95 -3.80
CA THR A 139 -13.32 12.53 -5.15
C THR A 139 -12.28 13.08 -6.12
N LEU A 140 -11.47 12.20 -6.71
CA LEU A 140 -10.63 12.56 -7.85
C LEU A 140 -11.53 12.76 -9.06
N THR A 141 -12.05 13.99 -9.25
CA THR A 141 -12.81 14.36 -10.44
C THR A 141 -11.87 14.94 -11.49
N GLU A 142 -12.23 14.83 -12.77
CA GLU A 142 -11.45 15.44 -13.86
C GLU A 142 -11.36 16.97 -13.78
N THR A 143 -12.25 17.58 -12.99
CA THR A 143 -12.36 19.03 -12.83
C THR A 143 -11.47 19.59 -11.73
N ASN A 144 -10.89 18.76 -10.85
CA ASN A 144 -10.00 19.24 -9.80
C ASN A 144 -8.65 19.66 -10.38
N SER A 145 -8.18 20.86 -10.03
CA SER A 145 -6.84 21.29 -10.39
C SER A 145 -5.79 20.34 -9.77
N GLU A 146 -4.69 20.10 -10.46
CA GLU A 146 -3.59 19.26 -9.94
C GLU A 146 -3.06 19.78 -8.59
N ARG A 147 -3.04 21.09 -8.40
CA ARG A 147 -2.61 21.73 -7.15
C ARG A 147 -3.52 21.36 -5.98
N SER A 148 -4.83 21.43 -6.16
CA SER A 148 -5.79 21.04 -5.12
C SER A 148 -5.68 19.55 -4.77
N LEU A 149 -5.42 18.69 -5.74
CA LEU A 149 -5.23 17.26 -5.52
C LEU A 149 -3.93 16.97 -4.75
N ALA A 150 -2.85 17.68 -5.09
CA ALA A 150 -1.57 17.53 -4.41
C ALA A 150 -1.66 17.96 -2.94
N ASP A 151 -2.33 19.08 -2.65
CA ASP A 151 -2.51 19.59 -1.27
C ASP A 151 -3.30 18.59 -0.41
N VAL A 152 -4.40 18.04 -0.94
CA VAL A 152 -5.21 17.04 -0.22
C VAL A 152 -4.47 15.72 -0.06
N ALA A 153 -3.77 15.26 -1.10
CA ALA A 153 -2.96 14.05 -1.02
C ALA A 153 -1.81 14.20 -0.02
N GLY A 154 -1.16 15.37 0.02
CA GLY A 154 -0.14 15.72 1.02
C GLY A 154 -0.69 15.63 2.44
N ALA A 155 -1.81 16.29 2.73
CA ALA A 155 -2.43 16.24 4.05
C ALA A 155 -2.83 14.82 4.47
N LYS A 156 -3.31 13.98 3.54
CA LYS A 156 -3.61 12.58 3.83
C LYS A 156 -2.36 11.74 4.07
N LYS A 157 -1.28 12.03 3.34
CA LYS A 157 0.01 11.40 3.56
C LYS A 157 0.55 11.71 4.96
N GLU A 158 0.50 12.97 5.40
CA GLU A 158 0.90 13.39 6.75
C GLU A 158 0.08 12.67 7.83
N GLN A 159 -1.25 12.60 7.68
CA GLN A 159 -2.10 11.83 8.59
C GLN A 159 -1.74 10.34 8.63
N MET A 160 -1.32 9.77 7.49
CA MET A 160 -0.89 8.36 7.45
C MET A 160 0.47 8.18 8.14
N ILE A 161 1.40 9.12 8.00
CA ILE A 161 2.69 9.10 8.70
C ILE A 161 2.48 9.15 10.22
N GLU A 162 1.67 10.10 10.72
CA GLU A 162 1.33 10.18 12.14
C GLU A 162 0.75 8.87 12.67
N ALA A 163 -0.22 8.30 11.94
CA ALA A 163 -0.83 7.04 12.32
C ALA A 163 0.15 5.84 12.29
N VAL A 164 1.06 5.80 11.31
CA VAL A 164 2.10 4.77 11.24
C VAL A 164 3.07 4.89 12.40
N GLN A 165 3.41 6.11 12.83
CA GLN A 165 4.25 6.35 14.00
C GLN A 165 3.56 5.87 15.30
N GLU A 166 2.26 6.15 15.46
CA GLU A 166 1.47 5.62 16.60
C GLU A 166 1.43 4.09 16.59
N ILE A 167 1.13 3.47 15.45
CA ILE A 167 1.12 2.00 15.30
C ILE A 167 2.49 1.40 15.64
N ARG A 168 3.57 2.05 15.20
CA ARG A 168 4.93 1.61 15.50
C ARG A 168 5.23 1.65 17.01
N GLN A 169 4.83 2.73 17.69
CA GLN A 169 5.02 2.87 19.13
C GLN A 169 4.21 1.84 19.91
N ASP A 170 2.95 1.61 19.53
CA ASP A 170 2.07 0.65 20.19
C ASP A 170 2.57 -0.80 20.04
N ILE A 171 3.18 -1.12 18.91
CA ILE A 171 3.68 -2.47 18.62
C ILE A 171 5.07 -2.69 19.27
N LEU A 172 5.99 -1.73 19.15
CA LEU A 172 7.33 -1.82 19.74
C LEU A 172 7.32 -1.60 21.25
N GLY A 173 6.42 -0.74 21.76
CA GLY A 173 6.27 -0.52 23.20
C GLY A 173 5.72 -1.73 23.97
N VAL A 174 5.13 -2.71 23.30
CA VAL A 174 4.66 -3.96 23.88
C VAL A 174 5.77 -5.02 23.89
N GLU A 175 6.66 -5.01 22.89
CA GLU A 175 7.76 -5.99 22.80
C GLU A 175 8.90 -5.73 23.83
N ASP A 176 9.12 -4.46 24.23
CA ASP A 176 10.11 -4.12 25.26
C ASP A 176 9.70 -4.54 26.69
N LEU A 177 8.45 -4.96 26.91
CA LEU A 177 7.95 -5.39 28.23
C LEU A 177 7.94 -6.91 28.44
N ASP A 178 8.00 -7.70 27.38
CA ASP A 178 7.95 -9.17 27.45
C ASP A 178 9.35 -9.84 27.53
N ASP A 179 10.44 -9.07 27.37
CA ASP A 179 11.83 -9.57 27.45
C ASP A 179 12.46 -9.49 28.87
N TYR A 180 11.64 -9.22 29.90
CA TYR A 180 12.09 -9.12 31.29
C TYR A 180 11.39 -10.08 32.27
N ASP A 181 11.22 -11.35 31.88
CA ASP A 181 10.92 -12.42 32.88
C ASP A 181 11.77 -13.68 32.67
#